data_861819bc2a1239b866527a13d5f28fd3
#
_entry.id   861819bc2a1239b866527a13d5f28fd3
#
_cell.length_a   1.000
_cell.length_b   1.000
_cell.length_c   1.000
_cell.angle_alpha   90.00
_cell.angle_beta   90.00
_cell.angle_gamma   90.00
#
_symmetry.space_group_name_H-M   'P 1'
#
loop_
_entity.id
_entity.type
_entity.pdbx_description
1 polymer ?
#
loop_
_entity_poly.entity_id
_entity_poly.type
_entity_poly.pdbx_seq_one_letter_code
_entity_poly.pdbx_strand_id
1 'polypeptide(L)'
;MDKSRDGHPYWHARAWLCLVLGALAASVLVACASSRKEKTQELDLAQMMRWLPGTYSNVAQHEADVKAGKPPHEALDIAIVPIDSPIMGPHAFYLQEMAADDPRRVMVQQVITFEIGPSGKIKESVATLVEPRRWRDGQLTPELFTAMVVEDLVPMSGCDLFWKRSGDGFVGADEPLRCHTASHTSEAAARTQLVAELKSTELALSEQSYDSSGVLMQGRAEDPLYRFRKSNEHKQ
;
A
#
# COMPACT_ATOMS: atom_id res chain seq x y z
N MET A 1 28.11 76.77 -24.25
CA MET A 1 28.86 75.92 -23.37
C MET A 1 27.90 74.83 -22.89
N ASP A 2 27.90 73.76 -23.63
CA ASP A 2 27.03 72.58 -23.40
C ASP A 2 27.83 71.52 -22.73
N LYS A 3 27.35 70.96 -21.62
CA LYS A 3 28.04 69.98 -20.83
C LYS A 3 27.19 68.72 -20.84
N SER A 4 27.45 67.85 -21.85
CA SER A 4 26.88 66.50 -21.94
C SER A 4 27.18 65.71 -20.68
N ARG A 5 26.13 65.15 -20.06
CA ARG A 5 26.22 64.17 -19.00
C ARG A 5 26.15 62.80 -19.63
N ASP A 6 27.30 62.13 -19.75
CA ASP A 6 27.38 60.72 -20.08
C ASP A 6 26.91 59.88 -18.91
N GLY A 7 25.70 59.37 -19.02
CA GLY A 7 25.11 58.42 -18.06
C GLY A 7 25.68 57.01 -18.30
N HIS A 8 26.31 56.43 -17.28
CA HIS A 8 27.01 55.15 -17.33
C HIS A 8 26.04 53.97 -17.55
N PRO A 9 26.18 53.17 -18.61
CA PRO A 9 25.33 52.01 -18.90
C PRO A 9 25.68 50.73 -18.09
N TYR A 10 26.69 50.77 -17.22
CA TYR A 10 27.21 49.57 -16.54
C TYR A 10 26.41 49.11 -15.34
N TRP A 11 25.50 49.89 -14.79
CA TRP A 11 24.71 49.48 -13.61
C TRP A 11 23.62 48.46 -13.95
N HIS A 12 23.02 48.59 -15.12
CA HIS A 12 21.97 47.65 -15.56
C HIS A 12 22.52 46.29 -15.88
N ALA A 13 23.73 46.18 -16.44
CA ALA A 13 24.35 44.88 -16.77
C ALA A 13 24.69 44.05 -15.52
N ARG A 14 25.11 44.70 -14.43
CA ARG A 14 25.40 44.00 -13.16
C ARG A 14 24.14 43.50 -12.46
N ALA A 15 23.06 44.26 -12.51
CA ALA A 15 21.77 43.84 -11.94
C ALA A 15 21.18 42.65 -12.68
N TRP A 16 21.27 42.59 -14.01
CA TRP A 16 20.84 41.48 -14.83
C TRP A 16 21.68 40.21 -14.59
N LEU A 17 22.98 40.35 -14.43
CA LEU A 17 23.87 39.20 -14.16
C LEU A 17 23.58 38.56 -12.80
N CYS A 18 23.30 39.34 -11.78
CA CYS A 18 22.91 38.82 -10.44
C CYS A 18 21.55 38.11 -10.47
N LEU A 19 20.59 38.61 -11.25
CA LEU A 19 19.27 37.97 -11.39
C LEU A 19 19.36 36.63 -12.14
N VAL A 20 20.17 36.54 -13.19
CA VAL A 20 20.36 35.30 -13.96
C VAL A 20 21.11 34.25 -13.12
N LEU A 21 22.16 34.64 -12.40
CA LEU A 21 22.90 33.77 -11.51
C LEU A 21 22.02 33.27 -10.34
N GLY A 22 21.16 34.14 -9.78
CA GLY A 22 20.21 33.77 -8.74
C GLY A 22 19.15 32.73 -9.23
N ALA A 23 18.63 32.94 -10.45
CA ALA A 23 17.68 32.01 -11.06
C ALA A 23 18.30 30.65 -11.39
N LEU A 24 19.55 30.60 -11.87
CA LEU A 24 20.30 29.38 -12.12
C LEU A 24 20.56 28.61 -10.81
N ALA A 25 21.00 29.31 -9.75
CA ALA A 25 21.23 28.67 -8.44
C ALA A 25 19.94 28.09 -7.84
N ALA A 26 18.81 28.80 -7.95
CA ALA A 26 17.52 28.30 -7.51
C ALA A 26 17.07 27.05 -8.29
N SER A 27 17.28 27.01 -9.59
CA SER A 27 16.95 25.86 -10.44
C SER A 27 17.74 24.61 -10.05
N VAL A 28 19.02 24.73 -9.74
CA VAL A 28 19.87 23.61 -9.30
C VAL A 28 19.43 23.08 -7.94
N LEU A 29 19.04 23.92 -7.00
CA LEU A 29 18.58 23.49 -5.68
C LEU A 29 17.26 22.74 -5.76
N VAL A 30 16.34 23.15 -6.62
CA VAL A 30 15.06 22.44 -6.84
C VAL A 30 15.30 21.07 -7.49
N ALA A 31 16.19 20.98 -8.48
CA ALA A 31 16.53 19.71 -9.14
C ALA A 31 17.19 18.72 -8.16
N CYS A 32 18.07 19.18 -7.27
CA CYS A 32 18.68 18.33 -6.25
C CYS A 32 17.69 17.84 -5.19
N ALA A 33 16.70 18.67 -4.83
CA ALA A 33 15.68 18.32 -3.85
C ALA A 33 14.70 17.28 -4.40
N SER A 34 14.27 17.40 -5.66
CA SER A 34 13.40 16.40 -6.32
C SER A 34 14.09 15.05 -6.48
N SER A 35 15.33 15.03 -6.95
CA SER A 35 16.11 13.79 -7.10
C SER A 35 16.33 13.07 -5.76
N ARG A 36 16.56 13.81 -4.66
CA ARG A 36 16.68 13.21 -3.32
C ARG A 36 15.37 12.60 -2.85
N LYS A 37 14.24 13.25 -3.12
CA LYS A 37 12.91 12.75 -2.75
C LYS A 37 12.58 11.46 -3.51
N GLU A 38 12.78 11.43 -4.82
CA GLU A 38 12.58 10.23 -5.65
C GLU A 38 13.41 9.05 -5.14
N LYS A 39 14.69 9.25 -4.90
CA LYS A 39 15.58 8.22 -4.36
C LYS A 39 15.10 7.69 -2.99
N THR A 40 14.56 8.55 -2.15
CA THR A 40 14.02 8.12 -0.85
C THR A 40 12.78 7.24 -1.04
N GLN A 41 11.90 7.57 -1.97
CA GLN A 41 10.70 6.81 -2.28
C GLN A 41 11.03 5.42 -2.87
N GLU A 42 12.02 5.35 -3.77
CA GLU A 42 12.52 4.08 -4.29
C GLU A 42 13.10 3.18 -3.18
N LEU A 43 13.84 3.75 -2.24
CA LEU A 43 14.37 3.02 -1.09
C LEU A 43 13.26 2.54 -0.16
N ASP A 44 12.23 3.34 0.06
CA ASP A 44 11.06 2.97 0.85
C ASP A 44 10.27 1.84 0.19
N LEU A 45 10.01 1.93 -1.12
CA LEU A 45 9.37 0.86 -1.89
C LEU A 45 10.19 -0.42 -1.81
N ALA A 46 11.49 -0.35 -2.10
CA ALA A 46 12.38 -1.51 -2.02
C ALA A 46 12.42 -2.14 -0.62
N GLN A 47 12.29 -1.34 0.43
CA GLN A 47 12.21 -1.85 1.81
C GLN A 47 10.88 -2.56 2.08
N MET A 48 9.75 -1.99 1.64
CA MET A 48 8.44 -2.63 1.73
C MET A 48 8.43 -3.99 1.01
N MET A 49 8.97 -4.04 -0.22
CA MET A 49 9.05 -5.27 -1.01
C MET A 49 9.87 -6.37 -0.34
N ARG A 50 10.84 -6.02 0.50
CA ARG A 50 11.59 -7.00 1.32
C ARG A 50 10.84 -7.43 2.57
N TRP A 51 10.03 -6.54 3.15
CA TRP A 51 9.33 -6.84 4.41
C TRP A 51 8.01 -7.58 4.21
N LEU A 52 7.31 -7.27 3.12
CA LEU A 52 5.96 -7.75 2.88
C LEU A 52 5.84 -9.28 2.70
N PRO A 53 6.70 -9.97 1.91
CA PRO A 53 6.56 -11.41 1.70
C PRO A 53 6.71 -12.20 2.99
N GLY A 54 5.88 -13.22 3.20
CA GLY A 54 5.96 -14.14 4.33
C GLY A 54 4.62 -14.75 4.70
N THR A 55 4.65 -15.56 5.73
CA THR A 55 3.45 -16.09 6.40
C THR A 55 3.25 -15.34 7.72
N TYR A 56 2.04 -14.96 7.99
CA TYR A 56 1.66 -14.15 9.14
C TYR A 56 0.50 -14.81 9.88
N SER A 57 0.44 -14.65 11.22
CA SER A 57 -0.63 -15.18 12.06
C SER A 57 -1.04 -14.19 13.13
N ASN A 58 -2.34 -14.05 13.37
CA ASN A 58 -2.88 -13.26 14.48
C ASN A 58 -3.37 -14.11 15.66
N VAL A 59 -3.08 -15.40 15.71
CA VAL A 59 -3.51 -16.33 16.77
C VAL A 59 -3.15 -15.78 18.16
N ALA A 60 -1.98 -15.18 18.33
CA ALA A 60 -1.57 -14.57 19.61
C ALA A 60 -2.49 -13.41 20.05
N GLN A 61 -3.03 -12.61 19.10
CA GLN A 61 -4.03 -11.60 19.41
C GLN A 61 -5.35 -12.22 19.81
N HIS A 62 -5.82 -13.21 19.03
CA HIS A 62 -7.04 -13.97 19.35
C HIS A 62 -7.01 -14.54 20.79
N GLU A 63 -5.93 -15.23 21.15
CA GLU A 63 -5.74 -15.84 22.47
C GLU A 63 -5.70 -14.77 23.59
N ALA A 64 -5.06 -13.62 23.33
CA ALA A 64 -5.01 -12.52 24.28
C ALA A 64 -6.40 -11.93 24.54
N ASP A 65 -7.24 -11.79 23.51
CA ASP A 65 -8.61 -11.31 23.64
C ASP A 65 -9.45 -12.29 24.46
N VAL A 66 -9.40 -13.59 24.14
CA VAL A 66 -10.09 -14.66 24.90
C VAL A 66 -9.70 -14.59 26.37
N LYS A 67 -8.40 -14.51 26.66
CA LYS A 67 -7.87 -14.43 28.03
C LYS A 67 -8.34 -13.16 28.76
N ALA A 68 -8.52 -12.06 28.03
CA ALA A 68 -8.98 -10.80 28.58
C ALA A 68 -10.51 -10.72 28.72
N GLY A 69 -11.28 -11.75 28.29
CA GLY A 69 -12.74 -11.74 28.25
C GLY A 69 -13.33 -10.74 27.25
N LYS A 70 -12.57 -10.33 26.23
CA LYS A 70 -13.04 -9.46 25.16
C LYS A 70 -13.62 -10.27 24.00
N PRO A 71 -14.50 -9.69 23.16
CA PRO A 71 -14.85 -10.32 21.89
C PRO A 71 -13.58 -10.56 21.07
N PRO A 72 -13.20 -11.82 20.79
CA PRO A 72 -11.91 -12.11 20.15
C PRO A 72 -11.92 -11.70 18.67
N HIS A 73 -10.77 -11.29 18.16
CA HIS A 73 -10.53 -11.26 16.71
C HIS A 73 -10.65 -12.67 16.16
N GLU A 74 -11.13 -12.82 14.94
CA GLU A 74 -11.07 -14.12 14.25
C GLU A 74 -9.60 -14.55 14.11
N ALA A 75 -9.31 -15.82 14.38
CA ALA A 75 -7.96 -16.37 14.24
C ALA A 75 -7.68 -16.67 12.76
N LEU A 76 -6.75 -15.93 12.15
CA LEU A 76 -6.45 -15.94 10.73
C LEU A 76 -4.96 -16.10 10.49
N ASP A 77 -4.62 -16.75 9.38
CA ASP A 77 -3.28 -16.79 8.81
C ASP A 77 -3.29 -16.15 7.43
N ILE A 78 -2.23 -15.40 7.09
CA ILE A 78 -2.04 -14.78 5.79
C ILE A 78 -0.73 -15.26 5.19
N ALA A 79 -0.76 -15.72 3.93
CA ALA A 79 0.41 -15.96 3.11
C ALA A 79 0.52 -14.88 2.03
N ILE A 80 1.69 -14.22 1.93
CA ILE A 80 2.00 -13.22 0.91
C ILE A 80 3.28 -13.66 0.21
N VAL A 81 3.20 -13.93 -1.09
CA VAL A 81 4.35 -14.35 -1.89
C VAL A 81 4.52 -13.48 -3.13
N PRO A 82 5.76 -13.14 -3.52
CA PRO A 82 5.99 -12.48 -4.79
C PRO A 82 5.59 -13.41 -5.93
N ILE A 83 4.98 -12.84 -6.96
CA ILE A 83 4.60 -13.57 -8.16
C ILE A 83 5.24 -12.92 -9.39
N ASP A 84 5.64 -13.76 -10.35
CA ASP A 84 6.08 -13.32 -11.67
C ASP A 84 4.89 -13.43 -12.63
N SER A 85 4.35 -12.29 -13.00
CA SER A 85 3.23 -12.21 -13.94
C SER A 85 3.52 -11.16 -15.01
N PRO A 86 3.45 -11.52 -16.31
CA PRO A 86 3.81 -10.62 -17.41
C PRO A 86 2.90 -9.39 -17.49
N ILE A 87 1.72 -9.43 -16.85
CA ILE A 87 0.71 -8.35 -16.90
C ILE A 87 0.75 -7.42 -15.67
N MET A 88 1.49 -7.77 -14.60
CA MET A 88 1.37 -7.09 -13.29
C MET A 88 2.55 -6.20 -12.93
N GLY A 89 3.65 -6.28 -13.66
CA GLY A 89 4.88 -5.53 -13.32
C GLY A 89 5.69 -6.16 -12.18
N PRO A 90 6.80 -5.51 -11.77
CA PRO A 90 7.85 -6.15 -10.94
C PRO A 90 7.50 -6.29 -9.46
N HIS A 91 6.48 -5.62 -8.97
CA HIS A 91 6.11 -5.60 -7.55
C HIS A 91 4.71 -6.16 -7.35
N ALA A 92 4.49 -7.37 -7.85
CA ALA A 92 3.24 -8.10 -7.72
C ALA A 92 3.36 -9.22 -6.68
N PHE A 93 2.28 -9.40 -5.90
CA PHE A 93 2.20 -10.44 -4.87
C PHE A 93 0.83 -11.11 -4.93
N TYR A 94 0.83 -12.39 -4.65
CA TYR A 94 -0.38 -13.12 -4.31
C TYR A 94 -0.56 -13.12 -2.81
N LEU A 95 -1.77 -12.84 -2.35
CA LEU A 95 -2.19 -12.87 -0.96
C LEU A 95 -3.30 -13.90 -0.79
N GLN A 96 -3.14 -14.81 0.15
CA GLN A 96 -4.18 -15.74 0.60
C GLN A 96 -4.35 -15.63 2.11
N GLU A 97 -5.58 -15.32 2.54
CA GLU A 97 -5.99 -15.35 3.93
C GLU A 97 -6.80 -16.61 4.21
N MET A 98 -6.52 -17.27 5.32
CA MET A 98 -7.11 -18.53 5.72
C MET A 98 -7.49 -18.50 7.20
N ALA A 99 -8.49 -19.30 7.57
CA ALA A 99 -8.74 -19.54 8.99
C ALA A 99 -7.54 -20.30 9.60
N ALA A 100 -7.08 -19.86 10.77
CA ALA A 100 -5.89 -20.46 11.39
C ALA A 100 -6.13 -21.89 11.89
N ASP A 101 -7.39 -22.26 12.20
CA ASP A 101 -7.80 -23.61 12.63
C ASP A 101 -8.02 -24.58 11.45
N ASP A 102 -8.29 -24.07 10.25
CA ASP A 102 -8.45 -24.88 9.02
C ASP A 102 -7.91 -24.12 7.80
N PRO A 103 -6.66 -24.36 7.39
CA PRO A 103 -6.07 -23.69 6.22
C PRO A 103 -6.82 -23.93 4.90
N ARG A 104 -7.69 -24.94 4.84
CA ARG A 104 -8.54 -25.18 3.67
C ARG A 104 -9.72 -24.21 3.60
N ARG A 105 -10.03 -23.52 4.69
CA ARG A 105 -11.04 -22.47 4.74
C ARG A 105 -10.38 -21.14 4.33
N VAL A 106 -10.29 -20.94 3.02
CA VAL A 106 -9.75 -19.70 2.43
C VAL A 106 -10.80 -18.61 2.50
N MET A 107 -10.46 -17.47 3.10
CA MET A 107 -11.32 -16.32 3.31
C MET A 107 -11.15 -15.30 2.19
N VAL A 108 -9.89 -14.99 1.84
CA VAL A 108 -9.54 -13.99 0.84
C VAL A 108 -8.46 -14.54 -0.08
N GLN A 109 -8.56 -14.23 -1.37
CA GLN A 109 -7.50 -14.41 -2.36
C GLN A 109 -7.44 -13.17 -3.25
N GLN A 110 -6.27 -12.54 -3.29
CA GLN A 110 -6.05 -11.28 -4.00
C GLN A 110 -4.69 -11.26 -4.67
N VAL A 111 -4.59 -10.47 -5.72
CA VAL A 111 -3.31 -10.03 -6.27
C VAL A 111 -3.16 -8.55 -5.91
N ILE A 112 -2.03 -8.22 -5.31
CA ILE A 112 -1.69 -6.86 -4.91
C ILE A 112 -0.44 -6.40 -5.65
N THR A 113 -0.41 -5.15 -6.08
CA THR A 113 0.72 -4.55 -6.80
C THR A 113 1.13 -3.24 -6.16
N PHE A 114 2.41 -2.91 -6.24
CA PHE A 114 2.95 -1.69 -5.68
C PHE A 114 3.69 -0.87 -6.72
N GLU A 115 3.47 0.45 -6.70
CA GLU A 115 4.17 1.42 -7.54
C GLU A 115 4.35 2.75 -6.81
N ILE A 116 5.28 3.57 -7.27
CA ILE A 116 5.37 4.96 -6.83
C ILE A 116 4.38 5.77 -7.65
N GLY A 117 3.30 6.21 -7.00
CA GLY A 117 2.26 7.01 -7.65
C GLY A 117 2.72 8.44 -7.97
N PRO A 118 1.95 9.21 -8.77
CA PRO A 118 2.29 10.58 -9.16
C PRO A 118 2.48 11.55 -7.98
N SER A 119 1.84 11.29 -6.85
CA SER A 119 2.01 12.07 -5.61
C SER A 119 3.33 11.77 -4.89
N GLY A 120 4.07 10.76 -5.34
CA GLY A 120 5.26 10.23 -4.71
C GLY A 120 4.97 9.36 -3.47
N LYS A 121 3.72 8.98 -3.23
CA LYS A 121 3.37 7.94 -2.26
C LYS A 121 3.50 6.59 -2.94
N ILE A 122 3.79 5.55 -2.15
CA ILE A 122 3.70 4.18 -2.64
C ILE A 122 2.22 3.82 -2.70
N LYS A 123 1.76 3.45 -3.89
CA LYS A 123 0.39 3.03 -4.14
C LYS A 123 0.35 1.51 -4.18
N GLU A 124 -0.53 0.92 -3.41
CA GLU A 124 -0.95 -0.47 -3.52
C GLU A 124 -2.27 -0.54 -4.26
N SER A 125 -2.34 -1.34 -5.30
CA SER A 125 -3.58 -1.65 -6.00
C SER A 125 -3.94 -3.10 -5.81
N VAL A 126 -5.24 -3.37 -5.67
CA VAL A 126 -5.78 -4.69 -5.34
C VAL A 126 -6.68 -5.18 -6.47
N ALA A 127 -6.55 -6.46 -6.80
CA ALA A 127 -7.47 -7.17 -7.69
C ALA A 127 -7.90 -8.50 -7.06
N THR A 128 -9.18 -8.84 -7.20
CA THR A 128 -9.69 -10.16 -6.88
C THR A 128 -9.58 -11.09 -8.10
N LEU A 129 -9.71 -12.39 -7.87
CA LEU A 129 -9.57 -13.42 -8.88
C LEU A 129 -10.94 -13.86 -9.40
N VAL A 130 -11.13 -13.95 -10.72
CA VAL A 130 -12.38 -14.40 -11.35
C VAL A 130 -12.66 -15.86 -10.98
N GLU A 131 -11.64 -16.72 -11.03
CA GLU A 131 -11.72 -18.12 -10.67
C GLU A 131 -10.81 -18.44 -9.47
N PRO A 132 -11.19 -18.07 -8.23
CA PRO A 132 -10.28 -18.17 -7.09
C PRO A 132 -9.84 -19.63 -6.80
N ARG A 133 -10.65 -20.64 -7.16
CA ARG A 133 -10.28 -22.05 -6.99
C ARG A 133 -9.06 -22.47 -7.83
N ARG A 134 -8.88 -21.88 -9.01
CA ARG A 134 -7.73 -22.14 -9.89
C ARG A 134 -6.42 -21.70 -9.26
N TRP A 135 -6.45 -20.64 -8.48
CA TRP A 135 -5.30 -19.99 -7.87
C TRP A 135 -5.10 -20.34 -6.40
N ARG A 136 -5.95 -21.24 -5.90
CA ARG A 136 -5.90 -21.67 -4.51
C ARG A 136 -4.54 -22.30 -4.20
N ASP A 137 -4.01 -21.95 -3.02
CA ASP A 137 -2.69 -22.39 -2.57
C ASP A 137 -1.54 -21.98 -3.50
N GLY A 138 -1.75 -20.93 -4.29
CA GLY A 138 -0.75 -20.34 -5.19
C GLY A 138 0.53 -19.90 -4.49
N GLN A 139 0.49 -19.65 -3.17
CA GLN A 139 1.68 -19.42 -2.35
C GLN A 139 2.64 -20.61 -2.32
N LEU A 140 2.17 -21.81 -2.59
CA LEU A 140 2.99 -23.03 -2.68
C LEU A 140 3.55 -23.29 -4.08
N THR A 141 2.96 -22.64 -5.09
CA THR A 141 3.29 -22.82 -6.51
C THR A 141 3.23 -21.48 -7.25
N PRO A 142 4.07 -20.49 -6.91
CA PRO A 142 3.97 -19.13 -7.47
C PRO A 142 4.22 -19.10 -8.99
N GLU A 143 4.80 -20.14 -9.58
CA GLU A 143 4.99 -20.28 -11.03
C GLU A 143 3.68 -20.34 -11.82
N LEU A 144 2.56 -20.68 -11.17
CA LEU A 144 1.22 -20.66 -11.79
C LEU A 144 0.87 -19.27 -12.34
N PHE A 145 1.34 -18.20 -11.68
CA PHE A 145 1.00 -16.83 -12.03
C PHE A 145 1.68 -16.33 -13.32
N THR A 146 2.67 -17.05 -13.85
CA THR A 146 3.26 -16.75 -15.17
C THR A 146 2.26 -16.92 -16.31
N ALA A 147 1.21 -17.74 -16.11
CA ALA A 147 0.14 -17.98 -17.08
C ALA A 147 -1.08 -17.06 -16.86
N MET A 148 -1.01 -16.10 -15.92
CA MET A 148 -2.11 -15.19 -15.62
C MET A 148 -2.34 -14.21 -16.77
N VAL A 149 -3.61 -14.00 -17.10
CA VAL A 149 -4.07 -13.02 -18.10
C VAL A 149 -4.96 -11.97 -17.42
N VAL A 150 -5.21 -10.85 -18.12
CA VAL A 150 -6.00 -9.73 -17.56
C VAL A 150 -7.41 -10.15 -17.19
N GLU A 151 -7.99 -11.07 -17.94
CA GLU A 151 -9.33 -11.62 -17.75
C GLU A 151 -9.46 -12.47 -16.46
N ASP A 152 -8.35 -12.91 -15.88
CA ASP A 152 -8.33 -13.62 -14.59
C ASP A 152 -8.56 -12.68 -13.39
N LEU A 153 -8.53 -11.36 -13.60
CA LEU A 153 -8.53 -10.34 -12.56
C LEU A 153 -9.75 -9.42 -12.61
N VAL A 154 -10.25 -9.07 -11.44
CA VAL A 154 -11.22 -8.00 -11.24
C VAL A 154 -10.59 -6.91 -10.37
N PRO A 155 -10.16 -5.78 -10.95
CA PRO A 155 -9.60 -4.67 -10.18
C PRO A 155 -10.61 -4.12 -9.16
N MET A 156 -10.17 -3.92 -7.94
CA MET A 156 -10.96 -3.27 -6.88
C MET A 156 -10.77 -1.76 -6.96
N SER A 157 -11.43 -1.13 -7.94
CA SER A 157 -11.29 0.30 -8.20
C SER A 157 -11.66 1.16 -6.99
N GLY A 158 -10.78 2.10 -6.63
CA GLY A 158 -10.99 3.00 -5.49
C GLY A 158 -10.58 2.42 -4.15
N CYS A 159 -10.15 1.15 -4.08
CA CYS A 159 -9.65 0.51 -2.86
C CYS A 159 -8.11 0.50 -2.80
N ASP A 160 -7.47 1.39 -3.55
CA ASP A 160 -6.02 1.56 -3.50
C ASP A 160 -5.58 2.06 -2.11
N LEU A 161 -4.52 1.47 -1.54
CA LEU A 161 -3.87 2.01 -0.36
C LEU A 161 -2.69 2.90 -0.74
N PHE A 162 -2.55 4.01 0.00
CA PHE A 162 -1.43 4.93 -0.17
C PHE A 162 -0.54 4.88 1.06
N TRP A 163 0.64 4.30 0.87
CA TRP A 163 1.59 4.05 1.93
C TRP A 163 2.59 5.21 2.10
N LYS A 164 2.95 5.44 3.33
CA LYS A 164 4.02 6.38 3.72
C LYS A 164 4.83 5.78 4.86
N ARG A 165 6.09 6.17 4.95
CA ARG A 165 6.93 5.84 6.11
C ARG A 165 6.36 6.48 7.38
N SER A 166 6.33 5.73 8.47
CA SER A 166 5.89 6.18 9.79
C SER A 166 6.72 5.47 10.87
N GLY A 167 7.61 6.22 11.53
CA GLY A 167 8.53 5.66 12.51
C GLY A 167 9.43 4.57 11.92
N ASP A 168 9.40 3.39 12.52
CA ASP A 168 10.16 2.19 12.12
C ASP A 168 9.46 1.33 11.05
N GLY A 169 8.28 1.77 10.58
CA GLY A 169 7.45 1.03 9.65
C GLY A 169 6.82 1.88 8.55
N PHE A 170 5.73 1.37 8.00
CA PHE A 170 4.91 2.02 7.00
C PHE A 170 3.45 1.97 7.41
N VAL A 171 2.70 3.01 7.08
CA VAL A 171 1.24 3.08 7.25
C VAL A 171 0.61 3.34 5.90
N GLY A 172 -0.35 2.49 5.54
CA GLY A 172 -1.20 2.59 4.36
C GLY A 172 -2.63 2.92 4.76
N ALA A 173 -3.28 3.76 3.98
CA ALA A 173 -4.71 4.02 4.08
C ALA A 173 -5.28 4.28 2.70
N ASP A 174 -6.56 3.95 2.52
CA ASP A 174 -7.30 4.31 1.32
C ASP A 174 -7.64 5.81 1.27
N GLU A 175 -8.06 6.29 0.12
CA GLU A 175 -8.67 7.61 0.01
C GLU A 175 -10.11 7.53 0.54
N PRO A 176 -10.51 8.42 1.46
CA PRO A 176 -11.84 8.38 2.04
C PRO A 176 -12.95 8.33 1.00
N LEU A 177 -13.92 7.44 1.20
CA LEU A 177 -15.16 7.31 0.41
C LEU A 177 -14.99 6.79 -1.03
N ARG A 178 -13.84 6.25 -1.41
CA ARG A 178 -13.61 5.74 -2.77
C ARG A 178 -13.71 4.22 -2.88
N CYS A 179 -13.39 3.49 -1.82
CA CYS A 179 -13.49 2.04 -1.81
C CYS A 179 -14.94 1.60 -1.64
N HIS A 180 -15.48 0.98 -2.68
CA HIS A 180 -16.79 0.34 -2.67
C HIS A 180 -16.57 -1.16 -2.85
N THR A 181 -16.34 -1.89 -1.77
CA THR A 181 -16.33 -3.34 -1.82
C THR A 181 -17.78 -3.79 -1.99
N ALA A 182 -18.08 -4.40 -3.12
CA ALA A 182 -19.30 -5.16 -3.25
C ALA A 182 -19.17 -6.36 -2.30
N SER A 183 -19.63 -6.19 -1.07
CA SER A 183 -19.88 -7.31 -0.18
C SER A 183 -20.86 -8.23 -0.91
N HIS A 184 -20.46 -9.46 -1.20
CA HIS A 184 -21.31 -10.46 -1.85
C HIS A 184 -22.61 -10.74 -1.07
N THR A 185 -22.86 -10.05 0.04
CA THR A 185 -23.96 -10.30 0.98
C THR A 185 -24.86 -9.10 1.25
N SER A 186 -24.52 -7.86 0.85
CA SER A 186 -25.44 -6.73 1.00
C SER A 186 -25.19 -5.61 0.01
N GLU A 187 -26.23 -5.23 -0.74
CA GLU A 187 -26.30 -3.99 -1.53
C GLU A 187 -26.23 -2.72 -0.69
N ALA A 188 -26.04 -2.86 0.64
CA ALA A 188 -26.18 -1.77 1.61
C ALA A 188 -24.85 -1.09 1.99
N ALA A 189 -23.68 -1.67 1.66
CA ALA A 189 -22.42 -1.03 1.99
C ALA A 189 -22.14 0.15 1.07
N ALA A 190 -22.15 1.37 1.63
CA ALA A 190 -21.91 2.60 0.88
C ALA A 190 -20.44 2.98 0.80
N ARG A 191 -19.63 2.52 1.74
CA ARG A 191 -18.17 2.80 1.76
C ARG A 191 -17.42 1.77 2.58
N THR A 192 -16.18 1.54 2.24
CA THR A 192 -15.22 0.77 3.03
C THR A 192 -14.03 1.67 3.38
N GLN A 193 -13.51 1.52 4.57
CA GLN A 193 -12.29 2.17 5.05
C GLN A 193 -11.23 1.09 5.30
N LEU A 194 -10.06 1.26 4.68
CA LEU A 194 -8.93 0.35 4.78
C LEU A 194 -7.77 1.05 5.47
N VAL A 195 -7.17 0.38 6.45
CA VAL A 195 -5.93 0.82 7.10
C VAL A 195 -5.00 -0.36 7.21
N ALA A 196 -3.72 -0.14 6.90
CA ALA A 196 -2.69 -1.15 7.04
C ALA A 196 -1.42 -0.56 7.67
N GLU A 197 -0.73 -1.37 8.49
CA GLU A 197 0.57 -1.04 9.06
C GLU A 197 1.54 -2.19 8.75
N LEU A 198 2.73 -1.87 8.25
CA LEU A 198 3.77 -2.85 7.93
C LEU A 198 5.05 -2.52 8.67
N LYS A 199 5.57 -3.50 9.41
CA LYS A 199 6.91 -3.53 9.99
C LYS A 199 7.66 -4.77 9.48
N SER A 200 8.93 -4.88 9.83
CA SER A 200 9.76 -6.01 9.37
C SER A 200 9.21 -7.39 9.77
N THR A 201 8.50 -7.47 10.89
CA THR A 201 7.98 -8.73 11.48
C THR A 201 6.48 -8.69 11.79
N GLU A 202 5.80 -7.61 11.47
CA GLU A 202 4.39 -7.41 11.81
C GLU A 202 3.64 -6.79 10.63
N LEU A 203 2.41 -7.25 10.42
CA LEU A 203 1.42 -6.68 9.54
C LEU A 203 0.16 -6.44 10.35
N ALA A 204 -0.43 -5.25 10.29
CA ALA A 204 -1.72 -5.01 10.88
C ALA A 204 -2.69 -4.49 9.83
N LEU A 205 -3.92 -5.00 9.84
CA LEU A 205 -4.94 -4.70 8.83
C LEU A 205 -6.25 -4.35 9.52
N SER A 206 -6.96 -3.36 9.00
CA SER A 206 -8.33 -3.05 9.37
C SER A 206 -9.16 -2.79 8.13
N GLU A 207 -10.29 -3.46 8.05
CA GLU A 207 -11.35 -3.19 7.07
C GLU A 207 -12.65 -2.93 7.81
N GLN A 208 -13.25 -1.77 7.54
CA GLN A 208 -14.52 -1.37 8.14
C GLN A 208 -15.45 -0.87 7.05
N SER A 209 -16.62 -1.51 6.90
CA SER A 209 -17.64 -1.11 5.93
C SER A 209 -18.82 -0.46 6.63
N TYR A 210 -19.32 0.62 6.04
CA TYR A 210 -20.39 1.44 6.58
C TYR A 210 -21.52 1.58 5.57
N ASP A 211 -22.74 1.71 6.03
CA ASP A 211 -23.89 2.07 5.21
C ASP A 211 -23.89 3.57 4.84
N SER A 212 -24.90 4.00 4.08
CA SER A 212 -25.07 5.40 3.69
C SER A 212 -25.35 6.35 4.85
N SER A 213 -25.81 5.85 6.00
CA SER A 213 -26.04 6.62 7.23
C SER A 213 -24.81 6.67 8.14
N GLY A 214 -23.74 5.93 7.81
CA GLY A 214 -22.50 5.85 8.58
C GLY A 214 -22.52 4.81 9.69
N VAL A 215 -23.49 3.89 9.68
CA VAL A 215 -23.54 2.76 10.61
C VAL A 215 -22.55 1.69 10.14
N LEU A 216 -21.74 1.17 11.07
CA LEU A 216 -20.80 0.08 10.81
C LEU A 216 -21.57 -1.20 10.49
N MET A 217 -21.37 -1.73 9.28
CA MET A 217 -22.00 -2.94 8.77
C MET A 217 -21.08 -4.16 8.87
N GLN A 218 -19.78 -3.95 8.68
CA GLN A 218 -18.75 -4.99 8.72
C GLN A 218 -17.48 -4.44 9.36
N GLY A 219 -16.72 -5.31 9.99
CA GLY A 219 -15.52 -4.96 10.75
C GLY A 219 -15.82 -4.78 12.24
N ARG A 220 -14.88 -4.19 12.97
CA ARG A 220 -14.94 -4.03 14.43
C ARG A 220 -14.97 -2.56 14.80
N ALA A 221 -15.89 -2.16 15.69
CA ALA A 221 -15.97 -0.78 16.20
C ALA A 221 -14.83 -0.50 17.21
N GLU A 222 -14.52 -1.51 18.04
CA GLU A 222 -13.46 -1.42 19.05
C GLU A 222 -12.27 -2.28 18.61
N ASP A 223 -11.07 -1.74 18.76
CA ASP A 223 -9.80 -2.39 18.34
C ASP A 223 -9.90 -2.99 16.93
N PRO A 224 -10.05 -2.17 15.88
CA PRO A 224 -10.34 -2.66 14.53
C PRO A 224 -9.16 -3.35 13.85
N LEU A 225 -7.94 -3.21 14.38
CA LEU A 225 -6.73 -3.74 13.77
C LEU A 225 -6.51 -5.22 14.11
N TYR A 226 -6.51 -6.06 13.10
CA TYR A 226 -5.99 -7.42 13.15
C TYR A 226 -4.47 -7.36 13.10
N ARG A 227 -3.77 -7.83 14.15
CA ARG A 227 -2.32 -7.73 14.30
C ARG A 227 -1.67 -9.08 14.06
N PHE A 228 -1.06 -9.20 12.90
CA PHE A 228 -0.39 -10.42 12.48
C PHE A 228 1.10 -10.35 12.77
N ARG A 229 1.66 -11.44 13.30
CA ARG A 229 3.10 -11.62 13.45
C ARG A 229 3.63 -12.51 12.35
N LYS A 230 4.74 -12.12 11.77
CA LYS A 230 5.42 -12.91 10.76
C LYS A 230 5.97 -14.19 11.38
N SER A 231 5.63 -15.31 10.77
CA SER A 231 6.19 -16.59 11.16
C SER A 231 7.64 -16.68 10.69
N ASN A 232 8.54 -17.09 11.59
CA ASN A 232 9.94 -17.36 11.24
C ASN A 232 10.13 -18.75 10.62
N GLU A 233 9.06 -19.54 10.53
CA GLU A 233 9.12 -20.88 9.94
C GLU A 233 8.84 -20.79 8.44
N HIS A 234 9.87 -21.01 7.63
CA HIS A 234 9.72 -21.60 6.33
C HIS A 234 9.24 -23.05 6.56
N LYS A 235 7.95 -23.26 6.66
CA LYS A 235 7.41 -24.62 6.53
C LYS A 235 7.66 -25.02 5.07
N GLN A 236 8.71 -25.81 4.88
CA GLN A 236 9.00 -26.56 3.65
C GLN A 236 7.91 -27.58 3.39
#